data_cbf7bf8ce340dbd5f5066f1a20311861
#
_entry.id   cbf7bf8ce340dbd5f5066f1a20311861
#
_cell.length_a   1.000
_cell.length_b   1.000
_cell.length_c   1.000
_cell.angle_alpha   90.00
_cell.angle_beta   90.00
_cell.angle_gamma   90.00
#
_symmetry.space_group_name_H-M   'P 1'
#
loop_
_entity.id
_entity.type
_entity.pdbx_description
1 polymer ?
#
loop_
_entity_poly.entity_id
_entity_poly.type
_entity_poly.pdbx_seq_one_letter_code
_entity_poly.pdbx_strand_id
1 'polypeptide(L)'
;MVGAGSVHAPVNWLTQDGRLILAARGIRTFAYGFLSVLLGVYLDGLGFLPWQVGAVLTATLTGSAALTVLFTRVADRYGRRRMLMISALLMAGAGLLFAITNRYPLLILASLTGTIGATSGEVGPFLSLEQAILPQTASPQRRNLLFGIYNTVGGLAGAAGSLFAATPAFLRTWLGVTELSSLRFMFVFYAVLATAALLLILRLSEAIELTPEDRLLGGRLHESKPIVLRMSALFGLDSLAGGFVVQSLIAFWFHLRWGAGPELLGPIFLGVGLLQSASFLVAARVADRIGLINTMVFTHLPSNVLLMLVPFAPTLPAAIALTLARHALSQMDVPTRQSYIMTVVAPAERAAAAGYTNVVRNLAGAITPIISGYAMQVVSLGLPFIIGGGLKIVYDLLLYASFRRIPPR
;
A
#
# COMPACT_ATOMS: atom_id res chain seq x y z
N MET A 1 43.35 -4.56 -43.19
CA MET A 1 42.26 -3.59 -43.17
C MET A 1 41.32 -3.97 -42.01
N VAL A 2 41.34 -3.20 -40.96
CA VAL A 2 40.65 -3.44 -39.71
C VAL A 2 39.20 -3.03 -39.89
N GLY A 3 38.29 -3.98 -39.63
CA GLY A 3 36.84 -3.72 -39.72
C GLY A 3 36.39 -2.76 -38.63
N ALA A 4 35.61 -1.79 -39.03
CA ALA A 4 35.00 -0.73 -38.22
C ALA A 4 34.17 -1.32 -37.07
N GLY A 5 34.46 -0.86 -35.85
CA GLY A 5 33.71 -1.21 -34.65
C GLY A 5 32.25 -0.80 -34.75
N SER A 6 31.36 -1.75 -34.51
CA SER A 6 29.96 -1.51 -34.26
C SER A 6 29.84 -0.65 -33.00
N VAL A 7 29.48 0.60 -33.18
CA VAL A 7 29.02 1.49 -32.11
C VAL A 7 27.78 0.83 -31.51
N HIS A 8 27.95 0.18 -30.36
CA HIS A 8 26.80 -0.31 -29.59
C HIS A 8 25.97 0.91 -29.15
N ALA A 9 24.85 1.12 -29.83
CA ALA A 9 23.80 1.98 -29.31
C ALA A 9 23.50 1.54 -27.87
N PRO A 10 23.30 2.46 -26.93
CA PRO A 10 23.00 2.10 -25.55
C PRO A 10 21.73 1.23 -25.56
N VAL A 11 21.89 -0.07 -25.27
CA VAL A 11 20.76 -0.98 -25.16
C VAL A 11 19.90 -0.44 -24.02
N ASN A 12 18.80 0.21 -24.38
CA ASN A 12 17.81 0.69 -23.42
C ASN A 12 17.29 -0.54 -22.66
N TRP A 13 17.83 -0.80 -21.47
CA TRP A 13 17.51 -1.96 -20.65
C TRP A 13 16.04 -1.98 -20.19
N LEU A 14 15.35 -0.83 -20.29
CA LEU A 14 13.96 -0.61 -19.92
C LEU A 14 13.18 -0.16 -21.17
N THR A 15 12.12 -0.88 -21.49
CA THR A 15 11.23 -0.55 -22.61
C THR A 15 10.44 0.74 -22.34
N GLN A 16 9.79 1.27 -23.39
CA GLN A 16 8.87 2.40 -23.25
C GLN A 16 7.73 2.08 -22.31
N ASP A 17 7.15 0.87 -22.39
CA ASP A 17 6.07 0.44 -21.50
C ASP A 17 6.51 0.42 -20.03
N GLY A 18 7.72 -0.05 -19.75
CA GLY A 18 8.28 -0.01 -18.39
C GLY A 18 8.39 1.41 -17.83
N ARG A 19 8.80 2.38 -18.67
CA ARG A 19 8.87 3.80 -18.26
C ARG A 19 7.47 4.39 -18.01
N LEU A 20 6.50 4.07 -18.88
CA LEU A 20 5.11 4.50 -18.72
C LEU A 20 4.48 3.94 -17.44
N ILE A 21 4.72 2.68 -17.11
CA ILE A 21 4.26 2.05 -15.87
C ILE A 21 4.88 2.74 -14.65
N LEU A 22 6.20 3.01 -14.66
CA LEU A 22 6.87 3.72 -13.57
C LEU A 22 6.29 5.12 -13.36
N ALA A 23 6.06 5.87 -14.45
CA ALA A 23 5.46 7.20 -14.40
C ALA A 23 4.01 7.16 -13.87
N ALA A 24 3.18 6.25 -14.39
CA ALA A 24 1.81 6.07 -13.94
C ALA A 24 1.75 5.68 -12.45
N ARG A 25 2.65 4.80 -12.00
CA ARG A 25 2.77 4.45 -10.58
C ARG A 25 3.13 5.65 -9.72
N GLY A 26 4.12 6.46 -10.14
CA GLY A 26 4.50 7.67 -9.40
C GLY A 26 3.33 8.63 -9.21
N ILE A 27 2.55 8.88 -10.28
CA ILE A 27 1.37 9.74 -10.23
C ILE A 27 0.32 9.18 -9.26
N ARG A 28 0.01 7.89 -9.35
CA ARG A 28 -1.02 7.27 -8.51
C ARG A 28 -0.61 7.19 -7.04
N THR A 29 0.64 6.77 -6.76
CA THR A 29 1.11 6.69 -5.36
C THR A 29 1.25 8.07 -4.73
N PHE A 30 1.60 9.11 -5.49
CA PHE A 30 1.52 10.50 -5.03
C PHE A 30 0.06 10.86 -4.66
N ALA A 31 -0.92 10.50 -5.51
CA ALA A 31 -2.32 10.74 -5.23
C ALA A 31 -2.81 9.99 -3.98
N TYR A 32 -2.43 8.73 -3.80
CA TYR A 32 -2.73 7.96 -2.59
C TYR A 32 -2.07 8.55 -1.35
N GLY A 33 -0.86 9.11 -1.48
CA GLY A 33 -0.13 9.74 -0.40
C GLY A 33 -0.94 10.83 0.30
N PHE A 34 -1.40 11.85 -0.43
CA PHE A 34 -2.18 12.92 0.20
C PHE A 34 -3.58 12.46 0.60
N LEU A 35 -4.21 11.60 -0.20
CA LEU A 35 -5.57 11.16 0.11
C LEU A 35 -5.64 10.32 1.38
N SER A 36 -4.67 9.45 1.62
CA SER A 36 -4.60 8.64 2.85
C SER A 36 -4.44 9.48 4.12
N VAL A 37 -3.92 10.68 4.02
CA VAL A 37 -3.83 11.64 5.14
C VAL A 37 -5.14 12.41 5.32
N LEU A 38 -5.76 12.83 4.20
CA LEU A 38 -6.92 13.73 4.23
C LEU A 38 -8.27 13.03 4.36
N LEU A 39 -8.36 11.73 4.01
CA LEU A 39 -9.66 11.04 3.91
C LEU A 39 -10.43 11.06 5.22
N GLY A 40 -9.80 10.77 6.35
CA GLY A 40 -10.43 10.80 7.67
C GLY A 40 -10.88 12.22 8.06
N VAL A 41 -10.02 13.21 7.85
CA VAL A 41 -10.29 14.63 8.12
C VAL A 41 -11.44 15.14 7.25
N TYR A 42 -11.48 14.77 5.97
CA TYR A 42 -12.55 15.13 5.06
C TYR A 42 -13.92 14.58 5.51
N LEU A 43 -13.95 13.29 5.87
CA LEU A 43 -15.19 12.64 6.31
C LEU A 43 -15.68 13.22 7.65
N ASP A 44 -14.78 13.57 8.56
CA ASP A 44 -15.11 14.28 9.80
C ASP A 44 -15.68 15.67 9.50
N GLY A 45 -15.08 16.42 8.60
CA GLY A 45 -15.57 17.71 8.12
C GLY A 45 -16.94 17.66 7.43
N LEU A 46 -17.38 16.49 6.96
CA LEU A 46 -18.75 16.21 6.50
C LEU A 46 -19.71 15.81 7.63
N GLY A 47 -19.22 15.68 8.87
CA GLY A 47 -20.01 15.31 10.06
C GLY A 47 -20.21 13.81 10.25
N PHE A 48 -19.39 12.96 9.59
CA PHE A 48 -19.49 11.52 9.77
C PHE A 48 -18.79 11.05 11.05
N LEU A 49 -19.44 10.10 11.72
CA LEU A 49 -18.93 9.48 12.95
C LEU A 49 -17.72 8.57 12.68
N PRO A 50 -16.85 8.33 13.67
CA PRO A 50 -15.67 7.49 13.50
C PRO A 50 -15.94 6.09 12.93
N TRP A 51 -17.07 5.44 13.30
CA TRP A 51 -17.44 4.15 12.74
C TRP A 51 -17.77 4.24 11.24
N GLN A 52 -18.37 5.36 10.80
CA GLN A 52 -18.69 5.63 9.40
C GLN A 52 -17.40 5.83 8.57
N VAL A 53 -16.42 6.54 9.14
CA VAL A 53 -15.07 6.66 8.55
C VAL A 53 -14.44 5.28 8.42
N GLY A 54 -14.48 4.46 9.46
CA GLY A 54 -14.00 3.08 9.44
C GLY A 54 -14.71 2.23 8.39
N ALA A 55 -16.02 2.40 8.20
CA ALA A 55 -16.78 1.67 7.17
C ALA A 55 -16.38 2.07 5.74
N VAL A 56 -16.12 3.35 5.48
CA VAL A 56 -15.56 3.84 4.20
C VAL A 56 -14.21 3.19 3.91
N LEU A 57 -13.32 3.13 4.89
CA LEU A 57 -12.01 2.48 4.75
C LEU A 57 -12.13 0.96 4.54
N THR A 58 -13.05 0.31 5.27
CA THR A 58 -13.37 -1.12 5.06
C THR A 58 -13.89 -1.37 3.65
N ALA A 59 -14.82 -0.53 3.16
CA ALA A 59 -15.33 -0.62 1.79
C ALA A 59 -14.20 -0.47 0.76
N THR A 60 -13.30 0.49 0.97
CA THR A 60 -12.11 0.70 0.12
C THR A 60 -11.21 -0.54 0.06
N LEU A 61 -10.82 -1.08 1.21
CA LEU A 61 -9.91 -2.23 1.26
C LEU A 61 -10.58 -3.51 0.75
N THR A 62 -11.86 -3.71 1.05
CA THR A 62 -12.65 -4.84 0.54
C THR A 62 -12.81 -4.76 -0.99
N GLY A 63 -13.16 -3.59 -1.50
CA GLY A 63 -13.25 -3.32 -2.94
C GLY A 63 -11.90 -3.55 -3.64
N SER A 64 -10.82 -3.05 -3.04
CA SER A 64 -9.45 -3.27 -3.54
C SER A 64 -9.10 -4.76 -3.62
N ALA A 65 -9.38 -5.54 -2.57
CA ALA A 65 -9.15 -6.98 -2.54
C ALA A 65 -10.01 -7.72 -3.59
N ALA A 66 -11.30 -7.39 -3.67
CA ALA A 66 -12.23 -7.99 -4.62
C ALA A 66 -11.83 -7.70 -6.06
N LEU A 67 -11.54 -6.44 -6.40
CA LEU A 67 -11.10 -6.08 -7.75
C LEU A 67 -9.74 -6.66 -8.11
N THR A 68 -8.82 -6.79 -7.15
CA THR A 68 -7.54 -7.46 -7.37
C THR A 68 -7.76 -8.91 -7.82
N VAL A 69 -8.59 -9.67 -7.09
CA VAL A 69 -8.91 -11.06 -7.43
C VAL A 69 -9.63 -11.15 -8.77
N LEU A 70 -10.64 -10.29 -8.98
CA LEU A 70 -11.42 -10.27 -10.22
C LEU A 70 -10.53 -9.94 -11.42
N PHE A 71 -9.77 -8.83 -11.37
CA PHE A 71 -8.99 -8.36 -12.50
C PHE A 71 -7.81 -9.28 -12.82
N THR A 72 -7.17 -9.87 -11.80
CA THR A 72 -6.13 -10.88 -12.04
C THR A 72 -6.68 -12.09 -12.79
N ARG A 73 -7.92 -12.53 -12.49
CA ARG A 73 -8.54 -13.67 -13.18
C ARG A 73 -9.00 -13.35 -14.60
N VAL A 74 -9.50 -12.13 -14.82
CA VAL A 74 -10.08 -11.76 -16.12
C VAL A 74 -9.08 -11.07 -17.06
N ALA A 75 -7.96 -10.56 -16.53
CA ALA A 75 -6.94 -9.86 -17.31
C ALA A 75 -6.35 -10.73 -18.42
N ASP A 76 -6.17 -12.03 -18.16
CA ASP A 76 -5.64 -12.97 -19.14
C ASP A 76 -6.60 -13.20 -20.34
N ARG A 77 -7.91 -12.98 -20.14
CA ARG A 77 -8.93 -13.13 -21.17
C ARG A 77 -9.25 -11.82 -21.89
N TYR A 78 -9.36 -10.72 -21.15
CA TYR A 78 -9.83 -9.42 -21.67
C TYR A 78 -8.71 -8.41 -21.92
N GLY A 79 -7.48 -8.73 -21.53
CA GLY A 79 -6.30 -7.90 -21.68
C GLY A 79 -5.93 -7.10 -20.43
N ARG A 80 -4.63 -7.11 -20.10
CA ARG A 80 -4.06 -6.40 -18.94
C ARG A 80 -4.20 -4.89 -19.07
N ARG A 81 -3.96 -4.35 -20.27
CA ARG A 81 -4.13 -2.91 -20.57
C ARG A 81 -5.54 -2.44 -20.29
N ARG A 82 -6.56 -3.20 -20.74
CA ARG A 82 -7.97 -2.86 -20.49
C ARG A 82 -8.31 -2.83 -18.99
N MET A 83 -7.80 -3.79 -18.21
CA MET A 83 -8.01 -3.82 -16.75
C MET A 83 -7.36 -2.63 -16.06
N LEU A 84 -6.15 -2.22 -16.47
CA LEU A 84 -5.51 -1.00 -15.99
C LEU A 84 -6.31 0.26 -16.33
N MET A 85 -6.85 0.36 -17.56
CA MET A 85 -7.71 1.48 -18.00
C MET A 85 -8.99 1.57 -17.15
N ILE A 86 -9.68 0.44 -16.93
CA ILE A 86 -10.88 0.39 -16.08
C ILE A 86 -10.54 0.81 -14.65
N SER A 87 -9.42 0.34 -14.09
CA SER A 87 -8.97 0.76 -12.76
C SER A 87 -8.74 2.26 -12.67
N ALA A 88 -8.13 2.88 -13.70
CA ALA A 88 -7.89 4.32 -13.74
C ALA A 88 -9.19 5.12 -13.88
N LEU A 89 -10.15 4.65 -14.67
CA LEU A 89 -11.49 5.24 -14.78
C LEU A 89 -12.25 5.15 -13.46
N LEU A 90 -12.21 4.00 -12.77
CA LEU A 90 -12.80 3.84 -11.44
C LEU A 90 -12.16 4.79 -10.43
N MET A 91 -10.82 4.97 -10.49
CA MET A 91 -10.09 5.91 -9.65
C MET A 91 -10.55 7.35 -9.89
N ALA A 92 -10.65 7.79 -11.13
CA ALA A 92 -11.12 9.13 -11.49
C ALA A 92 -12.58 9.35 -11.05
N GLY A 93 -13.46 8.39 -11.34
CA GLY A 93 -14.88 8.46 -10.97
C GLY A 93 -15.10 8.49 -9.47
N ALA A 94 -14.35 7.68 -8.70
CA ALA A 94 -14.41 7.70 -7.25
C ALA A 94 -13.96 9.05 -6.68
N GLY A 95 -12.85 9.61 -7.19
CA GLY A 95 -12.40 10.96 -6.80
C GLY A 95 -13.44 12.03 -7.05
N LEU A 96 -14.09 12.04 -8.24
CA LEU A 96 -15.15 12.97 -8.55
C LEU A 96 -16.37 12.79 -7.65
N LEU A 97 -16.81 11.55 -7.37
CA LEU A 97 -17.91 11.29 -6.46
C LEU A 97 -17.62 11.85 -5.06
N PHE A 98 -16.43 11.66 -4.51
CA PHE A 98 -16.02 12.24 -3.24
C PHE A 98 -16.03 13.78 -3.28
N ALA A 99 -15.66 14.41 -4.39
CA ALA A 99 -15.64 15.86 -4.54
C ALA A 99 -17.05 16.49 -4.54
N ILE A 100 -18.04 15.81 -5.14
CA ILE A 100 -19.34 16.41 -5.45
C ILE A 100 -20.48 16.01 -4.50
N THR A 101 -20.33 14.91 -3.72
CA THR A 101 -21.42 14.39 -2.89
C THR A 101 -21.08 14.38 -1.41
N ASN A 102 -22.11 14.60 -0.57
CA ASN A 102 -22.07 14.39 0.89
C ASN A 102 -22.91 13.18 1.30
N ARG A 103 -23.52 12.47 0.34
CA ARG A 103 -24.42 11.35 0.64
C ARG A 103 -23.59 10.11 0.97
N TYR A 104 -23.66 9.66 2.22
CA TYR A 104 -22.90 8.53 2.73
C TYR A 104 -22.97 7.26 1.87
N PRO A 105 -24.17 6.81 1.38
CA PRO A 105 -24.23 5.63 0.53
C PRO A 105 -23.44 5.75 -0.79
N LEU A 106 -23.37 6.94 -1.39
CA LEU A 106 -22.60 7.19 -2.60
C LEU A 106 -21.09 7.18 -2.32
N LEU A 107 -20.66 7.65 -1.14
CA LEU A 107 -19.26 7.58 -0.72
C LEU A 107 -18.84 6.12 -0.47
N ILE A 108 -19.70 5.29 0.14
CA ILE A 108 -19.49 3.85 0.28
C ILE A 108 -19.36 3.19 -1.10
N LEU A 109 -20.26 3.50 -2.04
CA LEU A 109 -20.20 2.96 -3.41
C LEU A 109 -18.89 3.35 -4.12
N ALA A 110 -18.48 4.62 -4.03
CA ALA A 110 -17.21 5.10 -4.55
C ALA A 110 -16.01 4.36 -3.91
N SER A 111 -16.08 4.10 -2.61
CA SER A 111 -15.03 3.38 -1.88
C SER A 111 -14.93 1.92 -2.30
N LEU A 112 -16.05 1.26 -2.62
CA LEU A 112 -16.06 -0.13 -3.11
C LEU A 112 -15.37 -0.30 -4.48
N THR A 113 -15.07 0.78 -5.21
CA THR A 113 -14.18 0.71 -6.37
C THR A 113 -12.75 0.30 -5.98
N GLY A 114 -12.40 0.33 -4.69
CA GLY A 114 -11.10 -0.09 -4.18
C GLY A 114 -9.92 0.77 -4.65
N THR A 115 -10.21 1.94 -5.19
CA THR A 115 -9.22 2.85 -5.78
C THR A 115 -8.97 4.10 -4.95
N ILE A 116 -9.72 4.33 -3.89
CA ILE A 116 -9.46 5.40 -2.91
C ILE A 116 -8.32 4.98 -1.99
N GLY A 117 -7.34 5.86 -1.75
CA GLY A 117 -6.15 5.54 -0.96
C GLY A 117 -6.41 5.54 0.55
N ALA A 118 -6.46 4.37 1.18
CA ALA A 118 -6.45 4.24 2.65
C ALA A 118 -5.04 4.24 3.24
N THR A 119 -4.02 4.03 2.40
CA THR A 119 -2.60 4.04 2.72
C THR A 119 -1.83 4.78 1.64
N SER A 120 -0.63 5.30 1.93
CA SER A 120 0.25 5.89 0.92
C SER A 120 0.85 4.86 -0.03
N GLY A 121 0.91 3.60 0.39
CA GLY A 121 1.32 2.48 -0.45
C GLY A 121 0.18 2.02 -1.35
N GLU A 122 0.50 1.66 -2.59
CA GLU A 122 -0.50 1.13 -3.51
C GLU A 122 -0.89 -0.30 -3.13
N VAL A 123 -2.17 -0.52 -2.95
CA VAL A 123 -2.80 -1.83 -2.81
C VAL A 123 -3.89 -1.93 -3.88
N GLY A 124 -4.10 -3.10 -4.44
CA GLY A 124 -5.22 -3.28 -5.36
C GLY A 124 -4.83 -3.76 -6.75
N PRO A 125 -5.75 -3.62 -7.72
CA PRO A 125 -5.62 -4.23 -9.04
C PRO A 125 -4.43 -3.69 -9.84
N PHE A 126 -4.08 -2.40 -9.71
CA PHE A 126 -2.91 -1.84 -10.38
C PHE A 126 -1.63 -2.58 -9.99
N LEU A 127 -1.39 -2.74 -8.68
CA LEU A 127 -0.18 -3.37 -8.18
C LEU A 127 -0.01 -4.79 -8.74
N SER A 128 -1.07 -5.60 -8.71
CA SER A 128 -1.00 -6.99 -9.18
C SER A 128 -0.79 -7.09 -10.70
N LEU A 129 -1.48 -6.26 -11.48
CA LEU A 129 -1.35 -6.23 -12.93
C LEU A 129 0.03 -5.72 -13.37
N GLU A 130 0.50 -4.63 -12.78
CA GLU A 130 1.81 -4.06 -13.10
C GLU A 130 2.95 -5.00 -12.73
N GLN A 131 2.90 -5.65 -11.56
CA GLN A 131 3.91 -6.65 -11.16
C GLN A 131 3.94 -7.86 -12.11
N ALA A 132 2.82 -8.19 -12.73
CA ALA A 132 2.77 -9.24 -13.76
C ALA A 132 3.34 -8.78 -15.12
N ILE A 133 3.28 -7.48 -15.43
CA ILE A 133 3.77 -6.89 -16.67
C ILE A 133 5.27 -6.57 -16.60
N LEU A 134 5.74 -6.02 -15.47
CA LEU A 134 7.10 -5.50 -15.30
C LEU A 134 8.22 -6.44 -15.76
N PRO A 135 8.20 -7.76 -15.49
CA PRO A 135 9.27 -8.67 -15.91
C PRO A 135 9.49 -8.72 -17.42
N GLN A 136 8.47 -8.35 -18.22
CA GLN A 136 8.54 -8.34 -19.69
C GLN A 136 9.12 -7.02 -20.24
N THR A 137 9.20 -5.99 -19.40
CA THR A 137 9.63 -4.64 -19.80
C THR A 137 11.13 -4.38 -19.60
N ALA A 138 11.87 -5.33 -19.06
CA ALA A 138 13.32 -5.23 -18.84
C ALA A 138 14.04 -6.54 -19.14
N SER A 139 15.34 -6.44 -19.42
CA SER A 139 16.19 -7.62 -19.59
C SER A 139 16.19 -8.49 -18.32
N PRO A 140 16.31 -9.83 -18.42
CA PRO A 140 16.25 -10.74 -17.28
C PRO A 140 17.23 -10.36 -16.14
N GLN A 141 18.43 -9.89 -16.50
CA GLN A 141 19.50 -9.49 -15.56
C GLN A 141 19.15 -8.23 -14.77
N ARG A 142 18.24 -7.39 -15.27
CA ARG A 142 17.85 -6.12 -14.66
C ARG A 142 16.49 -6.14 -13.97
N ARG A 143 15.79 -7.28 -13.96
CA ARG A 143 14.45 -7.39 -13.34
C ARG A 143 14.44 -6.98 -11.87
N ASN A 144 15.42 -7.45 -11.08
CA ASN A 144 15.51 -7.08 -9.66
C ASN A 144 15.71 -5.58 -9.48
N LEU A 145 16.55 -4.95 -10.31
CA LEU A 145 16.75 -3.50 -10.30
C LEU A 145 15.45 -2.76 -10.65
N LEU A 146 14.70 -3.25 -11.65
CA LEU A 146 13.42 -2.66 -12.05
C LEU A 146 12.40 -2.70 -10.90
N PHE A 147 12.25 -3.85 -10.22
CA PHE A 147 11.37 -3.94 -9.03
C PHE A 147 11.84 -3.02 -7.90
N GLY A 148 13.16 -2.88 -7.70
CA GLY A 148 13.71 -1.92 -6.75
C GLY A 148 13.31 -0.48 -7.09
N ILE A 149 13.49 -0.06 -8.34
CA ILE A 149 13.09 1.27 -8.84
C ILE A 149 11.58 1.47 -8.70
N TYR A 150 10.77 0.46 -9.09
CA TYR A 150 9.32 0.50 -9.00
C TYR A 150 8.84 0.74 -7.55
N ASN A 151 9.43 0.07 -6.57
CA ASN A 151 9.10 0.27 -5.16
C ASN A 151 9.61 1.61 -4.63
N THR A 152 10.80 2.05 -5.04
CA THR A 152 11.36 3.35 -4.65
C THR A 152 10.52 4.50 -5.19
N VAL A 153 10.14 4.45 -6.47
CA VAL A 153 9.24 5.46 -7.08
C VAL A 153 7.92 5.52 -6.31
N GLY A 154 7.31 4.35 -6.01
CA GLY A 154 6.07 4.30 -5.24
C GLY A 154 6.22 4.89 -3.83
N GLY A 155 7.27 4.51 -3.11
CA GLY A 155 7.53 4.99 -1.75
C GLY A 155 7.79 6.49 -1.67
N LEU A 156 8.69 7.00 -2.52
CA LEU A 156 9.03 8.43 -2.55
C LEU A 156 7.87 9.29 -3.03
N ALA A 157 7.15 8.86 -4.08
CA ALA A 157 5.97 9.58 -4.56
C ALA A 157 4.84 9.59 -3.52
N GLY A 158 4.62 8.48 -2.80
CA GLY A 158 3.66 8.42 -1.69
C GLY A 158 4.05 9.35 -0.53
N ALA A 159 5.32 9.40 -0.17
CA ALA A 159 5.83 10.31 0.87
C ALA A 159 5.67 11.79 0.45
N ALA A 160 6.01 12.13 -0.79
CA ALA A 160 5.79 13.46 -1.34
C ALA A 160 4.31 13.82 -1.40
N GLY A 161 3.45 12.87 -1.79
CA GLY A 161 2.00 13.03 -1.75
C GLY A 161 1.48 13.30 -0.35
N SER A 162 2.00 12.59 0.66
CA SER A 162 1.63 12.84 2.06
C SER A 162 1.96 14.26 2.51
N LEU A 163 3.11 14.80 2.10
CA LEU A 163 3.44 16.22 2.33
C LEU A 163 2.46 17.15 1.62
N PHE A 164 2.07 16.81 0.40
CA PHE A 164 1.12 17.59 -0.40
C PHE A 164 -0.28 17.66 0.25
N ALA A 165 -0.58 16.80 1.22
CA ALA A 165 -1.78 16.89 2.06
C ALA A 165 -1.88 18.21 2.84
N ALA A 166 -0.80 18.97 3.00
CA ALA A 166 -0.82 20.31 3.60
C ALA A 166 -1.46 21.39 2.70
N THR A 167 -1.66 21.12 1.40
CA THR A 167 -2.21 22.07 0.43
C THR A 167 -3.54 22.71 0.83
N PRO A 168 -4.54 22.02 1.44
CA PRO A 168 -5.76 22.65 1.89
C PRO A 168 -5.56 23.84 2.82
N ALA A 169 -4.55 23.78 3.71
CA ALA A 169 -4.23 24.90 4.60
C ALA A 169 -3.76 26.15 3.83
N PHE A 170 -2.91 25.94 2.81
CA PHE A 170 -2.48 27.01 1.93
C PHE A 170 -3.63 27.61 1.13
N LEU A 171 -4.52 26.79 0.57
CA LEU A 171 -5.69 27.26 -0.17
C LEU A 171 -6.62 28.13 0.72
N ARG A 172 -6.82 27.73 1.98
CA ARG A 172 -7.58 28.53 2.94
C ARG A 172 -6.95 29.91 3.20
N THR A 173 -5.64 29.88 3.46
CA THR A 173 -4.90 31.10 3.84
C THR A 173 -4.76 32.09 2.67
N TRP A 174 -4.50 31.61 1.45
CA TRP A 174 -4.19 32.47 0.30
C TRP A 174 -5.41 32.80 -0.55
N LEU A 175 -6.37 31.88 -0.67
CA LEU A 175 -7.56 32.05 -1.51
C LEU A 175 -8.84 32.31 -0.71
N GLY A 176 -8.79 32.26 0.62
CA GLY A 176 -9.96 32.51 1.48
C GLY A 176 -11.08 31.48 1.34
N VAL A 177 -10.79 30.30 0.75
CA VAL A 177 -11.79 29.24 0.56
C VAL A 177 -12.11 28.55 1.87
N THR A 178 -13.33 27.98 1.99
CA THR A 178 -13.73 27.22 3.17
C THR A 178 -12.89 25.94 3.30
N GLU A 179 -12.83 25.40 4.52
CA GLU A 179 -12.11 24.14 4.78
C GLU A 179 -12.63 23.00 3.89
N LEU A 180 -13.94 22.79 3.85
CA LEU A 180 -14.56 21.75 3.05
C LEU A 180 -14.27 21.93 1.55
N SER A 181 -14.30 23.17 1.04
CA SER A 181 -13.99 23.44 -0.37
C SER A 181 -12.53 23.14 -0.70
N SER A 182 -11.60 23.44 0.22
CA SER A 182 -10.19 23.15 0.06
C SER A 182 -9.90 21.64 0.04
N LEU A 183 -10.62 20.87 0.87
CA LEU A 183 -10.54 19.41 0.88
C LEU A 183 -11.16 18.79 -0.38
N ARG A 184 -12.30 19.30 -0.86
CA ARG A 184 -12.92 18.87 -2.12
C ARG A 184 -12.01 19.10 -3.33
N PHE A 185 -11.29 20.22 -3.35
CA PHE A 185 -10.29 20.47 -4.39
C PHE A 185 -9.28 19.34 -4.47
N MET A 186 -8.84 18.77 -3.36
CA MET A 186 -7.92 17.65 -3.35
C MET A 186 -8.50 16.39 -4.01
N PHE A 187 -9.80 16.13 -3.87
CA PHE A 187 -10.48 15.01 -4.56
C PHE A 187 -10.63 15.27 -6.07
N VAL A 188 -10.88 16.52 -6.48
CA VAL A 188 -10.84 16.90 -7.91
C VAL A 188 -9.43 16.69 -8.45
N PHE A 189 -8.41 17.17 -7.73
CA PHE A 189 -7.01 16.98 -8.13
C PHE A 189 -6.62 15.51 -8.20
N TYR A 190 -7.12 14.69 -7.28
CA TYR A 190 -6.98 13.24 -7.34
C TYR A 190 -7.56 12.64 -8.64
N ALA A 191 -8.74 13.08 -9.06
CA ALA A 191 -9.35 12.64 -10.31
C ALA A 191 -8.56 13.11 -11.55
N VAL A 192 -7.97 14.30 -11.51
CA VAL A 192 -7.07 14.80 -12.56
C VAL A 192 -5.82 13.92 -12.66
N LEU A 193 -5.21 13.57 -11.54
CA LEU A 193 -4.05 12.66 -11.52
C LEU A 193 -4.42 11.25 -12.02
N ALA A 194 -5.59 10.74 -11.66
CA ALA A 194 -6.10 9.47 -12.18
C ALA A 194 -6.27 9.51 -13.71
N THR A 195 -6.78 10.62 -14.23
CA THR A 195 -6.89 10.85 -15.68
C THR A 195 -5.52 10.95 -16.36
N ALA A 196 -4.54 11.62 -15.73
CA ALA A 196 -3.18 11.65 -16.23
C ALA A 196 -2.55 10.24 -16.26
N ALA A 197 -2.76 9.42 -15.23
CA ALA A 197 -2.33 8.03 -15.23
C ALA A 197 -3.04 7.22 -16.33
N LEU A 198 -4.34 7.43 -16.58
CA LEU A 198 -5.08 6.82 -17.68
C LEU A 198 -4.46 7.16 -19.05
N LEU A 199 -4.09 8.42 -19.27
CA LEU A 199 -3.44 8.84 -20.52
C LEU A 199 -2.09 8.15 -20.77
N LEU A 200 -1.33 7.87 -19.70
CA LEU A 200 -0.10 7.07 -19.81
C LEU A 200 -0.41 5.60 -20.13
N ILE A 201 -1.41 5.02 -19.48
CA ILE A 201 -1.85 3.64 -19.69
C ILE A 201 -2.37 3.44 -21.13
N LEU A 202 -3.04 4.45 -21.71
CA LEU A 202 -3.49 4.43 -23.10
C LEU A 202 -2.34 4.35 -24.12
N ARG A 203 -1.12 4.69 -23.74
CA ARG A 203 0.08 4.62 -24.59
C ARG A 203 0.84 3.29 -24.45
N LEU A 204 0.41 2.39 -23.58
CA LEU A 204 1.02 1.06 -23.44
C LEU A 204 0.79 0.26 -24.72
N SER A 205 1.81 -0.47 -25.14
CA SER A 205 1.77 -1.32 -26.34
C SER A 205 1.05 -2.65 -26.08
N GLU A 206 0.77 -3.41 -27.13
CA GLU A 206 0.21 -4.76 -27.00
C GLU A 206 1.23 -5.79 -26.48
N ALA A 207 2.52 -5.44 -26.45
CA ALA A 207 3.57 -6.31 -25.92
C ALA A 207 3.45 -6.65 -24.42
N ILE A 208 2.59 -5.93 -23.68
CA ILE A 208 2.31 -6.22 -22.26
C ILE A 208 1.27 -7.33 -22.06
N GLU A 209 0.57 -7.73 -23.12
CA GLU A 209 -0.44 -8.79 -23.04
C GLU A 209 0.20 -10.17 -23.00
N LEU A 210 -0.50 -11.15 -22.42
CA LEU A 210 -0.03 -12.53 -22.40
C LEU A 210 -0.17 -13.16 -23.78
N THR A 211 0.88 -13.87 -24.21
CA THR A 211 0.79 -14.78 -25.34
C THR A 211 -0.08 -15.99 -24.99
N PRO A 212 -0.69 -16.66 -25.99
CA PRO A 212 -1.47 -17.89 -25.74
C PRO A 212 -0.69 -18.97 -24.99
N GLU A 213 0.64 -19.04 -25.20
CA GLU A 213 1.54 -20.00 -24.59
C GLU A 213 1.78 -19.73 -23.10
N ASP A 214 1.90 -18.45 -22.71
CA ASP A 214 2.11 -18.03 -21.32
C ASP A 214 0.89 -18.30 -20.41
N ARG A 215 -0.30 -18.41 -20.99
CA ARG A 215 -1.55 -18.67 -20.24
C ARG A 215 -1.62 -20.07 -19.62
N LEU A 216 -0.80 -21.01 -20.09
CA LEU A 216 -0.82 -22.40 -19.66
C LEU A 216 0.09 -22.69 -18.45
N LEU A 217 0.92 -21.75 -18.02
CA LEU A 217 1.97 -21.96 -17.00
C LEU A 217 1.54 -21.67 -15.55
N GLY A 218 0.24 -21.56 -15.26
CA GLY A 218 -0.28 -21.35 -13.89
C GLY A 218 0.03 -22.54 -12.97
N GLY A 219 1.09 -22.44 -12.18
CA GLY A 219 1.46 -23.46 -11.20
C GLY A 219 0.41 -23.63 -10.10
N ARG A 220 0.06 -24.88 -9.78
CA ARG A 220 -0.79 -25.21 -8.63
C ARG A 220 0.10 -25.51 -7.41
N LEU A 221 -0.39 -25.14 -6.21
CA LEU A 221 0.26 -25.52 -4.96
C LEU A 221 0.05 -27.03 -4.69
N HIS A 222 1.14 -27.76 -4.55
CA HIS A 222 1.15 -29.19 -4.23
C HIS A 222 2.05 -29.48 -3.02
N GLU A 223 3.36 -29.47 -3.25
CA GLU A 223 4.37 -29.82 -2.24
C GLU A 223 4.44 -28.80 -1.10
N SER A 224 4.40 -27.51 -1.44
CA SER A 224 4.53 -26.40 -0.46
C SER A 224 3.20 -26.02 0.19
N LYS A 225 2.09 -26.67 -0.17
CA LYS A 225 0.74 -26.31 0.31
C LYS A 225 0.64 -26.18 1.84
N PRO A 226 1.14 -27.12 2.67
CA PRO A 226 1.01 -27.02 4.13
C PRO A 226 1.75 -25.81 4.71
N ILE A 227 2.95 -25.54 4.22
CA ILE A 227 3.76 -24.41 4.68
C ILE A 227 3.15 -23.07 4.22
N VAL A 228 2.66 -22.99 2.98
CA VAL A 228 1.98 -21.80 2.44
C VAL A 228 0.69 -21.50 3.20
N LEU A 229 -0.12 -22.50 3.55
CA LEU A 229 -1.32 -22.28 4.36
C LEU A 229 -1.00 -21.75 5.75
N ARG A 230 0.01 -22.32 6.43
CA ARG A 230 0.46 -21.85 7.75
C ARG A 230 1.00 -20.42 7.70
N MET A 231 1.82 -20.11 6.68
CA MET A 231 2.32 -18.75 6.46
C MET A 231 1.17 -17.78 6.15
N SER A 232 0.20 -18.18 5.32
CA SER A 232 -0.96 -17.36 4.97
C SER A 232 -1.81 -17.02 6.19
N ALA A 233 -2.01 -17.98 7.10
CA ALA A 233 -2.74 -17.73 8.34
C ALA A 233 -2.04 -16.69 9.22
N LEU A 234 -0.72 -16.81 9.40
CA LEU A 234 0.07 -15.85 10.17
C LEU A 234 0.11 -14.46 9.50
N PHE A 235 0.37 -14.40 8.21
CA PHE A 235 0.38 -13.13 7.47
C PHE A 235 -1.02 -12.50 7.40
N GLY A 236 -2.07 -13.32 7.40
CA GLY A 236 -3.45 -12.87 7.56
C GLY A 236 -3.66 -12.21 8.92
N LEU A 237 -3.15 -12.81 10.01
CA LEU A 237 -3.21 -12.23 11.36
C LEU A 237 -2.46 -10.89 11.44
N ASP A 238 -1.24 -10.80 10.86
CA ASP A 238 -0.50 -9.53 10.77
C ASP A 238 -1.29 -8.46 10.00
N SER A 239 -1.87 -8.83 8.87
CA SER A 239 -2.64 -7.90 8.04
C SER A 239 -3.95 -7.47 8.72
N LEU A 240 -4.64 -8.39 9.39
CA LEU A 240 -5.80 -8.11 10.23
C LEU A 240 -5.44 -7.09 11.32
N ALA A 241 -4.34 -7.32 12.03
CA ALA A 241 -3.83 -6.39 13.03
C ALA A 241 -3.45 -5.02 12.43
N GLY A 242 -2.85 -5.02 11.22
CA GLY A 242 -2.49 -3.80 10.48
C GLY A 242 -3.70 -2.97 10.07
N GLY A 243 -4.83 -3.60 9.78
CA GLY A 243 -6.07 -2.92 9.42
C GLY A 243 -6.65 -2.05 10.55
N PHE A 244 -6.33 -2.34 11.82
CA PHE A 244 -6.69 -1.47 12.97
C PHE A 244 -6.02 -0.11 12.91
N VAL A 245 -4.85 0.00 12.28
CA VAL A 245 -3.97 1.17 12.29
C VAL A 245 -3.49 1.52 10.89
N VAL A 246 -4.38 1.46 9.89
CA VAL A 246 -4.07 1.97 8.55
C VAL A 246 -3.76 3.46 8.60
N GLN A 247 -2.97 3.96 7.67
CA GLN A 247 -2.47 5.34 7.68
C GLN A 247 -3.60 6.37 7.84
N SER A 248 -4.72 6.20 7.15
CA SER A 248 -5.87 7.11 7.27
C SER A 248 -6.46 7.13 8.69
N LEU A 249 -6.48 5.99 9.41
CA LEU A 249 -6.95 5.95 10.79
C LEU A 249 -5.96 6.58 11.77
N ILE A 250 -4.65 6.43 11.53
CA ILE A 250 -3.63 7.11 12.34
C ILE A 250 -3.74 8.64 12.13
N ALA A 251 -3.87 9.10 10.89
CA ALA A 251 -4.06 10.52 10.58
C ALA A 251 -5.34 11.06 11.23
N PHE A 252 -6.44 10.30 11.12
CA PHE A 252 -7.72 10.63 11.75
C PHE A 252 -7.63 10.68 13.27
N TRP A 253 -6.89 9.75 13.91
CA TRP A 253 -6.62 9.77 15.34
C TRP A 253 -5.87 11.02 15.77
N PHE A 254 -4.81 11.43 15.05
CA PHE A 254 -4.10 12.68 15.32
C PHE A 254 -5.03 13.89 15.21
N HIS A 255 -5.92 13.88 14.23
CA HIS A 255 -6.92 14.93 14.06
C HIS A 255 -7.89 15.00 15.26
N LEU A 256 -8.51 13.88 15.62
CA LEU A 256 -9.48 13.83 16.72
C LEU A 256 -8.84 14.08 18.10
N ARG A 257 -7.63 13.58 18.33
CA ARG A 257 -6.99 13.65 19.66
C ARG A 257 -6.30 14.99 19.92
N TRP A 258 -5.72 15.58 18.89
CA TRP A 258 -4.83 16.74 19.00
C TRP A 258 -5.29 17.92 18.16
N GLY A 259 -6.38 17.84 17.41
CA GLY A 259 -6.80 18.88 16.47
C GLY A 259 -5.80 19.06 15.32
N ALA A 260 -4.99 18.05 15.00
CA ALA A 260 -3.97 18.16 13.96
C ALA A 260 -4.61 18.38 12.59
N GLY A 261 -4.32 19.54 11.99
CA GLY A 261 -4.77 19.88 10.64
C GLY A 261 -3.87 19.29 9.55
N PRO A 262 -4.28 19.43 8.28
CA PRO A 262 -3.53 18.97 7.12
C PRO A 262 -2.09 19.48 7.07
N GLU A 263 -1.85 20.72 7.51
CA GLU A 263 -0.53 21.39 7.57
C GLU A 263 0.47 20.68 8.49
N LEU A 264 -0.02 19.99 9.52
CA LEU A 264 0.82 19.21 10.43
C LEU A 264 0.87 17.73 10.03
N LEU A 265 -0.25 17.17 9.59
CA LEU A 265 -0.33 15.76 9.18
C LEU A 265 0.56 15.48 7.95
N GLY A 266 0.61 16.39 6.98
CA GLY A 266 1.44 16.25 5.80
C GLY A 266 2.92 15.98 6.11
N PRO A 267 3.61 16.88 6.85
CA PRO A 267 4.99 16.66 7.28
C PRO A 267 5.22 15.41 8.13
N ILE A 268 4.29 15.05 9.04
CA ILE A 268 4.38 13.83 9.84
C ILE A 268 4.44 12.60 8.93
N PHE A 269 3.52 12.50 7.97
CA PHE A 269 3.45 11.33 7.08
C PHE A 269 4.49 11.35 5.96
N LEU A 270 5.04 12.50 5.59
CA LEU A 270 6.31 12.55 4.84
C LEU A 270 7.42 11.86 5.63
N GLY A 271 7.61 12.23 6.90
CA GLY A 271 8.61 11.62 7.77
C GLY A 271 8.41 10.11 7.91
N VAL A 272 7.16 9.66 8.09
CA VAL A 272 6.78 8.24 8.09
C VAL A 272 7.23 7.55 6.80
N GLY A 273 6.88 8.08 5.63
CA GLY A 273 7.22 7.49 4.33
C GLY A 273 8.73 7.42 4.07
N LEU A 274 9.48 8.45 4.45
CA LEU A 274 10.94 8.47 4.34
C LEU A 274 11.60 7.42 5.25
N LEU A 275 11.16 7.32 6.50
CA LEU A 275 11.67 6.32 7.46
C LEU A 275 11.33 4.89 7.03
N GLN A 276 10.13 4.64 6.51
CA GLN A 276 9.75 3.35 5.93
C GLN A 276 10.65 2.98 4.75
N SER A 277 10.91 3.91 3.84
CA SER A 277 11.78 3.69 2.68
C SER A 277 13.22 3.39 3.10
N ALA A 278 13.75 4.13 4.08
CA ALA A 278 15.06 3.87 4.65
C ALA A 278 15.14 2.50 5.34
N SER A 279 14.09 2.12 6.06
CA SER A 279 13.97 0.84 6.76
C SER A 279 14.04 -0.37 5.81
N PHE A 280 13.49 -0.29 4.59
CA PHE A 280 13.65 -1.34 3.57
C PHE A 280 15.12 -1.58 3.18
N LEU A 281 15.92 -0.51 3.07
CA LEU A 281 17.33 -0.63 2.72
C LEU A 281 18.17 -1.23 3.86
N VAL A 282 17.83 -0.90 5.10
CA VAL A 282 18.49 -1.43 6.30
C VAL A 282 18.13 -2.89 6.53
N ALA A 283 16.91 -3.30 6.22
CA ALA A 283 16.40 -4.67 6.44
C ALA A 283 17.29 -5.75 5.84
N ALA A 284 17.81 -5.54 4.62
CA ALA A 284 18.70 -6.50 3.97
C ALA A 284 19.98 -6.71 4.78
N ARG A 285 20.63 -5.63 5.24
CA ARG A 285 21.86 -5.71 6.04
C ARG A 285 21.65 -6.37 7.41
N VAL A 286 20.49 -6.13 8.01
CA VAL A 286 20.12 -6.75 9.29
C VAL A 286 19.87 -8.26 9.06
N ALA A 287 19.14 -8.61 7.99
CA ALA A 287 18.85 -10.00 7.63
C ALA A 287 20.11 -10.82 7.34
N ASP A 288 21.12 -10.21 6.71
CA ASP A 288 22.43 -10.85 6.47
C ASP A 288 23.18 -11.19 7.77
N ARG A 289 22.93 -10.41 8.86
CA ARG A 289 23.63 -10.62 10.15
C ARG A 289 22.92 -11.56 11.09
N ILE A 290 21.59 -11.43 11.21
CA ILE A 290 20.81 -12.18 12.21
C ILE A 290 19.81 -13.18 11.61
N GLY A 291 19.72 -13.25 10.27
CA GLY A 291 18.79 -14.12 9.54
C GLY A 291 17.40 -13.52 9.34
N LEU A 292 16.66 -14.08 8.37
CA LEU A 292 15.38 -13.55 7.91
C LEU A 292 14.31 -13.55 9.04
N ILE A 293 14.12 -14.66 9.74
CA ILE A 293 13.11 -14.80 10.79
C ILE A 293 13.41 -13.88 11.97
N ASN A 294 14.67 -13.82 12.42
CA ASN A 294 15.06 -12.96 13.53
C ASN A 294 14.87 -11.48 13.15
N THR A 295 15.17 -11.09 11.91
CA THR A 295 14.94 -9.73 11.42
C THR A 295 13.45 -9.41 11.46
N MET A 296 12.59 -10.27 10.91
CA MET A 296 11.13 -10.07 10.94
C MET A 296 10.62 -9.85 12.36
N VAL A 297 11.03 -10.66 13.31
CA VAL A 297 10.49 -10.63 14.68
C VAL A 297 11.11 -9.52 15.52
N PHE A 298 12.45 -9.44 15.59
CA PHE A 298 13.12 -8.55 16.54
C PHE A 298 13.14 -7.08 16.12
N THR A 299 12.81 -6.74 14.87
CA THR A 299 12.55 -5.35 14.46
C THR A 299 11.08 -4.99 14.62
N HIS A 300 10.17 -5.96 14.42
CA HIS A 300 8.74 -5.74 14.46
C HIS A 300 8.18 -5.66 15.90
N LEU A 301 8.67 -6.49 16.82
CA LEU A 301 8.28 -6.47 18.24
C LEU A 301 8.44 -5.09 18.90
N PRO A 302 9.62 -4.43 18.88
CA PRO A 302 9.76 -3.09 19.44
C PRO A 302 8.86 -2.06 18.75
N SER A 303 8.70 -2.15 17.42
CA SER A 303 7.78 -1.32 16.66
C SER A 303 6.34 -1.42 17.16
N ASN A 304 5.88 -2.63 17.51
CA ASN A 304 4.53 -2.88 17.99
C ASN A 304 4.34 -2.40 19.43
N VAL A 305 5.36 -2.47 20.26
CA VAL A 305 5.36 -1.84 21.59
C VAL A 305 5.25 -0.32 21.47
N LEU A 306 6.06 0.30 20.59
CA LEU A 306 5.97 1.74 20.31
C LEU A 306 4.57 2.13 19.80
N LEU A 307 3.96 1.30 18.94
CA LEU A 307 2.58 1.51 18.47
C LEU A 307 1.59 1.59 19.63
N MET A 308 1.67 0.64 20.56
CA MET A 308 0.79 0.61 21.74
C MET A 308 1.01 1.79 22.68
N LEU A 309 2.19 2.40 22.68
CA LEU A 309 2.52 3.57 23.50
C LEU A 309 2.02 4.89 22.91
N VAL A 310 1.77 4.96 21.58
CA VAL A 310 1.32 6.20 20.92
C VAL A 310 0.10 6.84 21.61
N PRO A 311 -0.99 6.13 21.94
CA PRO A 311 -2.17 6.74 22.54
C PRO A 311 -1.95 7.25 23.97
N PHE A 312 -0.90 6.82 24.62
CA PHE A 312 -0.52 7.25 25.98
C PHE A 312 0.45 8.44 25.98
N ALA A 313 0.87 8.92 24.83
CA ALA A 313 1.75 10.07 24.71
C ALA A 313 1.16 11.30 25.44
N PRO A 314 1.90 11.95 26.34
CA PRO A 314 1.39 13.09 27.10
C PRO A 314 1.29 14.38 26.28
N THR A 315 2.02 14.47 25.17
CA THR A 315 2.08 15.64 24.30
C THR A 315 2.08 15.24 22.82
N LEU A 316 1.63 16.15 21.96
CA LEU A 316 1.65 15.93 20.50
C LEU A 316 3.06 15.62 19.97
N PRO A 317 4.14 16.34 20.34
CA PRO A 317 5.50 15.98 19.90
C PRO A 317 5.91 14.56 20.32
N ALA A 318 5.51 14.11 21.52
CA ALA A 318 5.79 12.74 21.96
C ALA A 318 5.04 11.70 21.11
N ALA A 319 3.77 11.94 20.78
CA ALA A 319 3.00 11.09 19.88
C ALA A 319 3.64 11.01 18.48
N ILE A 320 4.09 12.13 17.94
CA ILE A 320 4.80 12.20 16.67
C ILE A 320 6.11 11.41 16.75
N ALA A 321 6.92 11.62 17.78
CA ALA A 321 8.20 10.93 17.96
C ALA A 321 8.02 9.40 18.04
N LEU A 322 7.05 8.93 18.82
CA LEU A 322 6.72 7.50 18.92
C LEU A 322 6.26 6.93 17.56
N THR A 323 5.44 7.68 16.82
CA THR A 323 4.97 7.27 15.49
C THR A 323 6.11 7.19 14.49
N LEU A 324 7.03 8.15 14.46
CA LEU A 324 8.20 8.14 13.59
C LEU A 324 9.17 7.01 13.99
N ALA A 325 9.50 6.86 15.28
CA ALA A 325 10.37 5.81 15.77
C ALA A 325 9.81 4.40 15.42
N ARG A 326 8.51 4.20 15.59
CA ARG A 326 7.84 2.97 15.15
C ARG A 326 8.08 2.69 13.67
N HIS A 327 7.89 3.69 12.81
CA HIS A 327 7.97 3.48 11.36
C HIS A 327 9.40 3.27 10.86
N ALA A 328 10.40 3.69 11.60
CA ALA A 328 11.80 3.34 11.32
C ALA A 328 12.08 1.83 11.44
N LEU A 329 11.30 1.10 12.22
CA LEU A 329 11.47 -0.34 12.48
C LEU A 329 10.42 -1.20 11.78
N SER A 330 9.19 -0.70 11.61
CA SER A 330 8.00 -1.48 11.27
C SER A 330 7.99 -2.10 9.87
N GLN A 331 8.83 -1.63 8.96
CA GLN A 331 8.80 -2.08 7.56
C GLN A 331 9.95 -3.03 7.19
N MET A 332 10.83 -3.35 8.14
CA MET A 332 11.94 -4.28 7.88
C MET A 332 11.45 -5.73 7.66
N ASP A 333 10.25 -6.06 8.17
CA ASP A 333 9.64 -7.38 7.97
C ASP A 333 9.21 -7.63 6.52
N VAL A 334 8.87 -6.60 5.74
CA VAL A 334 8.30 -6.75 4.40
C VAL A 334 9.25 -7.43 3.42
N PRO A 335 10.49 -6.91 3.17
CA PRO A 335 11.42 -7.56 2.25
C PRO A 335 11.91 -8.92 2.79
N THR A 336 12.11 -9.04 4.09
CA THR A 336 12.55 -10.29 4.72
C THR A 336 11.50 -11.39 4.61
N ARG A 337 10.23 -11.06 4.77
CA ARG A 337 9.10 -11.97 4.57
C ARG A 337 8.99 -12.45 3.12
N GLN A 338 9.10 -11.53 2.15
CA GLN A 338 9.11 -11.88 0.73
C GLN A 338 10.25 -12.83 0.39
N SER A 339 11.46 -12.53 0.86
CA SER A 339 12.62 -13.40 0.70
C SER A 339 12.41 -14.77 1.34
N TYR A 340 11.85 -14.82 2.56
CA TYR A 340 11.61 -16.06 3.26
C TYR A 340 10.64 -16.99 2.51
N ILE A 341 9.53 -16.45 1.96
CA ILE A 341 8.63 -17.23 1.11
C ILE A 341 9.39 -17.87 -0.05
N MET A 342 10.27 -17.11 -0.71
CA MET A 342 11.03 -17.62 -1.86
C MET A 342 12.07 -18.68 -1.47
N THR A 343 12.51 -18.74 -0.21
CA THR A 343 13.47 -19.75 0.27
C THR A 343 12.83 -21.04 0.73
N VAL A 344 11.58 -21.02 1.23
CA VAL A 344 10.91 -22.22 1.79
C VAL A 344 9.93 -22.87 0.84
N VAL A 345 9.56 -22.19 -0.26
CA VAL A 345 8.61 -22.69 -1.27
C VAL A 345 9.36 -23.24 -2.49
N ALA A 346 8.89 -24.37 -3.01
CA ALA A 346 9.43 -24.98 -4.23
C ALA A 346 9.42 -23.98 -5.40
N PRO A 347 10.49 -23.90 -6.22
CA PRO A 347 10.63 -22.87 -7.27
C PRO A 347 9.43 -22.77 -8.21
N ALA A 348 8.84 -23.90 -8.61
CA ALA A 348 7.68 -23.95 -9.50
C ALA A 348 6.37 -23.40 -8.85
N GLU A 349 6.31 -23.35 -7.52
CA GLU A 349 5.12 -22.96 -6.75
C GLU A 349 5.19 -21.53 -6.19
N ARG A 350 6.34 -20.83 -6.34
CA ARG A 350 6.57 -19.49 -5.74
C ARG A 350 5.54 -18.44 -6.15
N ALA A 351 5.17 -18.40 -7.42
CA ALA A 351 4.17 -17.45 -7.91
C ALA A 351 2.79 -17.70 -7.30
N ALA A 352 2.37 -18.97 -7.23
CA ALA A 352 1.11 -19.36 -6.61
C ALA A 352 1.10 -19.06 -5.10
N ALA A 353 2.21 -19.33 -4.40
CA ALA A 353 2.35 -19.04 -2.97
C ALA A 353 2.27 -17.54 -2.67
N ALA A 354 2.96 -16.70 -3.45
CA ALA A 354 2.89 -15.25 -3.32
C ALA A 354 1.47 -14.73 -3.58
N GLY A 355 0.80 -15.22 -4.63
CA GLY A 355 -0.59 -14.86 -4.94
C GLY A 355 -1.53 -15.23 -3.81
N TYR A 356 -1.45 -16.46 -3.30
CA TYR A 356 -2.32 -16.96 -2.23
C TYR A 356 -2.13 -16.18 -0.92
N THR A 357 -0.88 -15.97 -0.50
CA THR A 357 -0.57 -15.21 0.71
C THR A 357 -1.03 -13.76 0.61
N ASN A 358 -0.90 -13.11 -0.55
CA ASN A 358 -1.35 -11.73 -0.76
C ASN A 358 -2.88 -11.61 -0.71
N VAL A 359 -3.62 -12.55 -1.31
CA VAL A 359 -5.09 -12.57 -1.24
C VAL A 359 -5.58 -12.68 0.20
N VAL A 360 -5.02 -13.63 0.97
CA VAL A 360 -5.40 -13.81 2.39
C VAL A 360 -5.09 -12.56 3.20
N ARG A 361 -3.94 -11.92 3.00
CA ARG A 361 -3.57 -10.66 3.66
C ARG A 361 -4.56 -9.54 3.36
N ASN A 362 -4.86 -9.31 2.08
CA ASN A 362 -5.75 -8.24 1.65
C ASN A 362 -7.17 -8.41 2.23
N LEU A 363 -7.70 -9.63 2.23
CA LEU A 363 -9.01 -9.93 2.81
C LEU A 363 -9.03 -9.76 4.33
N ALA A 364 -7.99 -10.26 5.02
CA ALA A 364 -7.90 -10.15 6.47
C ALA A 364 -7.80 -8.70 6.96
N GLY A 365 -6.99 -7.86 6.28
CA GLY A 365 -6.83 -6.46 6.65
C GLY A 365 -8.04 -5.58 6.32
N ALA A 366 -8.92 -6.03 5.44
CA ALA A 366 -10.03 -5.21 4.93
C ALA A 366 -11.15 -4.97 5.95
N ILE A 367 -11.36 -5.91 6.88
CA ILE A 367 -12.52 -5.87 7.81
C ILE A 367 -12.27 -4.95 9.01
N THR A 368 -11.05 -4.81 9.46
CA THR A 368 -10.73 -4.19 10.75
C THR A 368 -10.89 -2.66 10.84
N PRO A 369 -10.83 -1.85 9.78
CA PRO A 369 -11.03 -0.41 9.92
C PRO A 369 -12.41 -0.01 10.45
N ILE A 370 -13.48 -0.73 10.12
CA ILE A 370 -14.81 -0.45 10.69
C ILE A 370 -14.85 -0.76 12.18
N ILE A 371 -14.19 -1.85 12.61
CA ILE A 371 -14.05 -2.21 14.03
C ILE A 371 -13.24 -1.14 14.77
N SER A 372 -12.18 -0.63 14.14
CA SER A 372 -11.37 0.47 14.68
C SER A 372 -12.18 1.74 14.85
N GLY A 373 -12.91 2.16 13.83
CA GLY A 373 -13.77 3.34 13.91
C GLY A 373 -14.84 3.21 15.00
N TYR A 374 -15.45 2.04 15.13
CA TYR A 374 -16.40 1.77 16.21
C TYR A 374 -15.74 1.80 17.59
N ALA A 375 -14.58 1.17 17.74
CA ALA A 375 -13.82 1.18 18.98
C ALA A 375 -13.37 2.61 19.39
N MET A 376 -12.94 3.42 18.42
CA MET A 376 -12.60 4.83 18.64
C MET A 376 -13.79 5.65 19.16
N GLN A 377 -14.99 5.37 18.66
CA GLN A 377 -16.19 6.09 19.04
C GLN A 377 -16.76 5.68 20.40
N VAL A 378 -16.82 4.37 20.67
CA VAL A 378 -17.61 3.84 21.82
C VAL A 378 -16.75 3.56 23.03
N VAL A 379 -15.47 3.18 22.84
CA VAL A 379 -14.58 2.77 23.95
C VAL A 379 -13.51 3.81 24.22
N SER A 380 -12.55 3.96 23.31
CA SER A 380 -11.52 5.01 23.39
C SER A 380 -10.83 5.21 22.05
N LEU A 381 -10.36 6.44 21.79
CA LEU A 381 -9.60 6.77 20.59
C LEU A 381 -8.33 5.94 20.42
N GLY A 382 -7.72 5.50 21.52
CA GLY A 382 -6.46 4.76 21.53
C GLY A 382 -6.60 3.24 21.40
N LEU A 383 -7.80 2.68 21.57
CA LEU A 383 -8.01 1.23 21.61
C LEU A 383 -7.53 0.50 20.35
N PRO A 384 -7.71 1.02 19.13
CA PRO A 384 -7.20 0.37 17.90
C PRO A 384 -5.68 0.16 17.91
N PHE A 385 -4.92 1.09 18.51
CA PHE A 385 -3.46 0.97 18.61
C PHE A 385 -3.05 -0.17 19.53
N ILE A 386 -3.79 -0.37 20.63
CA ILE A 386 -3.52 -1.43 21.61
C ILE A 386 -3.88 -2.79 21.00
N ILE A 387 -5.07 -2.91 20.38
CA ILE A 387 -5.50 -4.16 19.74
C ILE A 387 -4.55 -4.50 18.56
N GLY A 388 -4.30 -3.54 17.68
CA GLY A 388 -3.43 -3.74 16.52
C GLY A 388 -2.00 -4.12 16.94
N GLY A 389 -1.41 -3.40 17.92
CA GLY A 389 -0.07 -3.71 18.45
C GLY A 389 -0.03 -5.06 19.14
N GLY A 390 -1.01 -5.38 19.99
CA GLY A 390 -1.10 -6.66 20.69
C GLY A 390 -1.22 -7.86 19.74
N LEU A 391 -2.10 -7.79 18.74
CA LEU A 391 -2.23 -8.83 17.72
C LEU A 391 -0.96 -9.01 16.89
N LYS A 392 -0.25 -7.93 16.59
CA LYS A 392 1.05 -7.99 15.90
C LYS A 392 2.13 -8.65 16.77
N ILE A 393 2.15 -8.40 18.06
CA ILE A 393 3.05 -9.10 18.98
C ILE A 393 2.73 -10.59 19.02
N VAL A 394 1.45 -10.96 19.08
CA VAL A 394 1.03 -12.38 18.99
C VAL A 394 1.49 -13.01 17.68
N TYR A 395 1.31 -12.31 16.57
CA TYR A 395 1.83 -12.75 15.27
C TYR A 395 3.34 -12.99 15.30
N ASP A 396 4.13 -12.04 15.82
CA ASP A 396 5.59 -12.14 15.87
C ASP A 396 6.05 -13.36 16.68
N LEU A 397 5.42 -13.59 17.85
CA LEU A 397 5.73 -14.73 18.69
C LEU A 397 5.36 -16.07 18.03
N LEU A 398 4.20 -16.14 17.38
CA LEU A 398 3.74 -17.34 16.66
C LEU A 398 4.64 -17.61 15.43
N LEU A 399 5.04 -16.56 14.71
CA LEU A 399 5.96 -16.67 13.59
C LEU A 399 7.31 -17.24 14.05
N TYR A 400 7.87 -16.68 15.12
CA TYR A 400 9.13 -17.14 15.70
C TYR A 400 9.05 -18.59 16.16
N ALA A 401 8.01 -18.95 16.90
CA ALA A 401 7.82 -20.33 17.39
C ALA A 401 7.68 -21.34 16.24
N SER A 402 6.95 -20.94 15.18
CA SER A 402 6.64 -21.84 14.05
C SER A 402 7.79 -22.04 13.07
N PHE A 403 8.62 -21.01 12.86
CA PHE A 403 9.54 -21.01 11.72
C PHE A 403 11.03 -20.89 12.07
N ARG A 404 11.42 -20.58 13.31
CA ARG A 404 12.85 -20.44 13.71
C ARG A 404 13.73 -21.67 13.46
N ARG A 405 13.13 -22.87 13.36
CA ARG A 405 13.82 -24.15 13.17
C ARG A 405 13.70 -24.72 11.76
N ILE A 406 12.99 -24.04 10.85
CA ILE A 406 12.85 -24.50 9.47
C ILE A 406 14.03 -23.98 8.68
N PRO A 407 14.92 -24.88 8.16
CA PRO A 407 16.05 -24.46 7.34
C PRO A 407 15.55 -23.88 6.01
N PRO A 408 16.23 -22.86 5.44
CA PRO A 408 16.01 -22.44 4.06
C PRO A 408 16.29 -23.61 3.11
N ARG A 409 15.47 -23.76 2.06
CA ARG A 409 15.69 -24.72 0.96
C ARG A 409 16.62 -24.15 -0.09
#